data_ddd729d1cd7add230138fbbecaf27b07
#
_entry.id   ddd729d1cd7add230138fbbecaf27b07
#
_cell.length_a   1.000
_cell.length_b   1.000
_cell.length_c   1.000
_cell.angle_alpha   90.00
_cell.angle_beta   90.00
_cell.angle_gamma   90.00
#
_symmetry.space_group_name_H-M   'P 1'
#
loop_
_entity.id
_entity.type
_entity.pdbx_description
1 polymer ?
#
loop_
_entity_poly.entity_id
_entity_poly.type
_entity_poly.pdbx_seq_one_letter_code
_entity_poly.pdbx_strand_id
1 'polypeptide(L)'
;PAYSTHSSAEAAHSGYEHLTYELDPHNNWMPDVDDIRMKVKYNDSIAGILLINPDNPTGAVYPRPVLEEIVEIARQFRCILICDEIYTHIVYNGNKTLHLSEVIGDVCGLSMRGISKEYPWPGSRCGWVEVLNRDKDPMFGTYVNSLLASKRLEVCSTTMPQMSIPRVVGDSRYPAHLRERAAIFEARAQEAYDALSGIPGVTVNKPAGLSTSP
;
A
#
# COMPACT_ATOMS: atom_id res chain seq x y z
N PRO A 1 9.52 -2.12 1.55
CA PRO A 1 9.21 -0.97 0.70
C PRO A 1 9.99 0.27 1.13
N ALA A 2 10.27 1.14 0.18
CA ALA A 2 11.22 2.24 0.35
C ALA A 2 10.57 3.62 0.56
N TYR A 3 9.29 3.68 0.89
CA TYR A 3 8.64 4.98 1.11
C TYR A 3 9.05 5.58 2.45
N SER A 4 9.95 6.55 2.40
CA SER A 4 10.64 7.12 3.57
C SER A 4 9.69 7.69 4.64
N THR A 5 8.49 8.15 4.27
CA THR A 5 7.51 8.67 5.23
C THR A 5 7.03 7.57 6.19
N HIS A 6 6.82 6.35 5.71
CA HIS A 6 6.44 5.23 6.57
C HIS A 6 7.57 4.87 7.53
N SER A 7 8.80 4.72 7.02
CA SER A 7 9.97 4.41 7.83
C SER A 7 10.24 5.46 8.91
N SER A 8 10.16 6.75 8.53
CA SER A 8 10.39 7.86 9.47
C SER A 8 9.30 7.96 10.52
N ALA A 9 8.04 7.75 10.14
CA ALA A 9 6.93 7.79 11.09
C ALA A 9 7.02 6.64 12.09
N GLU A 10 7.35 5.44 11.61
CA GLU A 10 7.48 4.26 12.45
C GLU A 10 8.63 4.42 13.46
N ALA A 11 9.82 4.81 13.00
CA ALA A 11 10.95 5.05 13.88
C ALA A 11 10.68 6.13 14.94
N ALA A 12 9.97 7.21 14.55
CA ALA A 12 9.63 8.30 15.47
C ALA A 12 8.61 7.90 16.54
N HIS A 13 7.71 6.97 16.24
CA HIS A 13 6.60 6.59 17.14
C HIS A 13 6.92 5.36 18.00
N SER A 14 7.53 4.34 17.41
CA SER A 14 7.79 3.09 18.11
C SER A 14 9.01 3.14 19.02
N GLY A 15 9.98 4.01 18.71
CA GLY A 15 11.29 4.00 19.35
C GLY A 15 12.16 2.81 18.94
N TYR A 16 11.70 1.99 18.00
CA TYR A 16 12.42 0.87 17.41
C TYR A 16 12.92 1.22 16.01
N GLU A 17 13.97 0.54 15.58
CA GLU A 17 14.44 0.62 14.21
C GLU A 17 13.49 -0.21 13.31
N HIS A 18 13.06 0.39 12.19
CA HIS A 18 12.28 -0.34 11.20
C HIS A 18 13.16 -1.33 10.44
N LEU A 19 12.60 -2.49 10.12
CA LEU A 19 13.23 -3.47 9.24
C LEU A 19 12.63 -3.41 7.85
N THR A 20 13.47 -3.56 6.84
CA THR A 20 13.02 -3.70 5.46
C THR A 20 13.06 -5.16 5.04
N TYR A 21 12.22 -5.55 4.10
CA TYR A 21 12.32 -6.81 3.36
C TYR A 21 12.73 -6.55 1.93
N GLU A 22 13.38 -7.54 1.32
CA GLU A 22 13.89 -7.45 -0.03
C GLU A 22 12.77 -7.55 -1.08
N LEU A 23 12.95 -6.81 -2.18
CA LEU A 23 12.16 -6.94 -3.39
C LEU A 23 13.06 -7.48 -4.49
N ASP A 24 12.62 -8.53 -5.18
CA ASP A 24 13.42 -9.20 -6.21
C ASP A 24 13.29 -8.49 -7.58
N PRO A 25 14.33 -7.77 -8.04
CA PRO A 25 14.31 -7.10 -9.33
C PRO A 25 14.24 -8.05 -10.52
N HIS A 26 14.65 -9.30 -10.35
CA HIS A 26 14.58 -10.32 -11.39
C HIS A 26 13.21 -11.00 -11.48
N ASN A 27 12.37 -10.80 -10.47
CA ASN A 27 11.00 -11.27 -10.40
C ASN A 27 10.01 -10.10 -10.32
N ASN A 28 10.13 -9.11 -11.19
CA ASN A 28 9.25 -7.95 -11.28
C ASN A 28 9.03 -7.22 -9.94
N TRP A 29 10.06 -7.14 -9.13
CA TRP A 29 10.02 -6.48 -7.82
C TRP A 29 9.01 -7.10 -6.83
N MET A 30 8.72 -8.38 -6.99
CA MET A 30 7.93 -9.09 -5.99
C MET A 30 8.68 -9.15 -4.66
N PRO A 31 7.97 -9.08 -3.52
CA PRO A 31 8.59 -9.24 -2.21
C PRO A 31 9.18 -10.65 -2.07
N ASP A 32 10.37 -10.72 -1.50
CA ASP A 32 10.95 -11.98 -1.05
C ASP A 32 10.22 -12.43 0.21
N VAL A 33 9.30 -13.37 0.03
CA VAL A 33 8.44 -13.86 1.10
C VAL A 33 9.21 -14.68 2.13
N ASP A 34 10.27 -15.36 1.70
CA ASP A 34 11.15 -16.10 2.61
C ASP A 34 11.95 -15.14 3.49
N ASP A 35 12.43 -14.02 2.96
CA ASP A 35 13.08 -12.98 3.75
C ASP A 35 12.12 -12.39 4.80
N ILE A 36 10.87 -12.10 4.43
CA ILE A 36 9.84 -11.66 5.39
C ILE A 36 9.67 -12.71 6.49
N ARG A 37 9.50 -13.97 6.11
CA ARG A 37 9.29 -15.10 7.04
C ARG A 37 10.46 -15.25 8.01
N MET A 38 11.68 -15.17 7.52
CA MET A 38 12.88 -15.31 8.33
C MET A 38 13.01 -14.15 9.32
N LYS A 39 12.77 -12.92 8.89
CA LYS A 39 12.84 -11.74 9.76
C LYS A 39 11.82 -11.83 10.88
N VAL A 40 10.57 -12.14 10.56
CA VAL A 40 9.50 -12.26 11.57
C VAL A 40 9.75 -13.44 12.51
N LYS A 41 10.22 -14.58 11.99
CA LYS A 41 10.49 -15.79 12.78
C LYS A 41 11.57 -15.59 13.84
N TYR A 42 12.59 -14.80 13.53
CA TYR A 42 13.76 -14.63 14.41
C TYR A 42 13.80 -13.28 15.15
N ASN A 43 12.69 -12.54 15.09
CA ASN A 43 12.59 -11.27 15.81
C ASN A 43 11.18 -11.07 16.38
N ASP A 44 11.01 -11.44 17.64
CA ASP A 44 9.74 -11.34 18.37
C ASP A 44 9.27 -9.89 18.60
N SER A 45 10.11 -8.88 18.30
CA SER A 45 9.72 -7.48 18.41
C SER A 45 8.95 -6.96 17.20
N ILE A 46 8.87 -7.72 16.12
CA ILE A 46 8.10 -7.33 14.92
C ILE A 46 6.61 -7.52 15.20
N ALA A 47 5.89 -6.41 15.33
CA ALA A 47 4.46 -6.39 15.59
C ALA A 47 3.61 -6.38 14.31
N GLY A 48 4.16 -5.97 13.17
CA GLY A 48 3.41 -5.85 11.92
C GLY A 48 4.26 -5.86 10.67
N ILE A 49 3.61 -6.15 9.55
CA ILE A 49 4.20 -6.14 8.21
C ILE A 49 3.50 -5.06 7.41
N LEU A 50 4.26 -4.10 6.88
CA LEU A 50 3.76 -3.04 6.01
C LEU A 50 3.96 -3.42 4.55
N LEU A 51 2.88 -3.36 3.79
CA LEU A 51 2.84 -3.54 2.34
C LEU A 51 2.48 -2.21 1.67
N ILE A 52 2.99 -1.98 0.47
CA ILE A 52 2.50 -0.95 -0.45
C ILE A 52 2.05 -1.68 -1.70
N ASN A 53 0.77 -1.66 -2.02
CA ASN A 53 0.25 -2.40 -3.17
C ASN A 53 -0.89 -1.65 -3.88
N PRO A 54 -0.69 -1.17 -5.11
CA PRO A 54 0.52 -1.23 -5.95
C PRO A 54 1.73 -0.53 -5.34
N ASP A 55 2.92 -1.08 -5.59
CA ASP A 55 4.15 -0.65 -4.92
C ASP A 55 4.72 0.66 -5.47
N ASN A 56 5.16 1.49 -4.57
CA ASN A 56 5.94 2.69 -4.84
C ASN A 56 7.37 2.50 -4.29
N PRO A 57 8.43 2.54 -5.12
CA PRO A 57 8.49 3.14 -6.47
C PRO A 57 8.42 2.14 -7.63
N THR A 58 8.35 0.84 -7.40
CA THR A 58 8.62 -0.18 -8.44
C THR A 58 7.49 -0.35 -9.45
N GLY A 59 6.27 0.04 -9.10
CA GLY A 59 5.07 -0.22 -9.90
C GLY A 59 4.63 -1.68 -9.90
N ALA A 60 5.17 -2.50 -9.01
CA ALA A 60 4.74 -3.88 -8.85
C ALA A 60 3.31 -3.96 -8.30
N VAL A 61 2.55 -4.92 -8.79
CA VAL A 61 1.21 -5.26 -8.29
C VAL A 61 1.26 -6.69 -7.77
N TYR A 62 1.09 -6.85 -6.47
CA TYR A 62 1.24 -8.17 -5.83
C TYR A 62 0.05 -9.06 -6.15
N PRO A 63 0.29 -10.23 -6.75
CA PRO A 63 -0.77 -11.17 -7.09
C PRO A 63 -1.29 -11.89 -5.85
N ARG A 64 -2.49 -12.48 -5.96
CA ARG A 64 -3.16 -13.19 -4.86
C ARG A 64 -2.26 -14.20 -4.13
N PRO A 65 -1.51 -15.10 -4.80
CA PRO A 65 -0.68 -16.07 -4.09
C PRO A 65 0.37 -15.44 -3.17
N VAL A 66 1.01 -14.36 -3.61
CA VAL A 66 2.02 -13.62 -2.81
C VAL A 66 1.35 -12.99 -1.59
N LEU A 67 0.20 -12.34 -1.77
CA LEU A 67 -0.54 -11.73 -0.66
C LEU A 67 -1.02 -12.78 0.34
N GLU A 68 -1.55 -13.91 -0.12
CA GLU A 68 -2.02 -14.99 0.74
C GLU A 68 -0.87 -15.64 1.53
N GLU A 69 0.32 -15.75 0.95
CA GLU A 69 1.50 -16.24 1.67
C GLU A 69 1.96 -15.27 2.75
N ILE A 70 1.94 -13.96 2.48
CA ILE A 70 2.24 -12.93 3.50
C ILE A 70 1.18 -12.94 4.62
N VAL A 71 -0.09 -13.11 4.28
CA VAL A 71 -1.17 -13.28 5.27
C VAL A 71 -0.92 -14.50 6.15
N GLU A 72 -0.47 -15.62 5.57
CA GLU A 72 -0.16 -16.82 6.34
C GLU A 72 1.02 -16.61 7.29
N ILE A 73 2.05 -15.88 6.88
CA ILE A 73 3.15 -15.48 7.76
C ILE A 73 2.62 -14.63 8.92
N ALA A 74 1.82 -13.61 8.62
CA ALA A 74 1.24 -12.74 9.63
C ALA A 74 0.38 -13.53 10.63
N ARG A 75 -0.40 -14.49 10.15
CA ARG A 75 -1.20 -15.40 10.99
C ARG A 75 -0.32 -16.26 11.90
N GLN A 76 0.69 -16.90 11.32
CA GLN A 76 1.58 -17.81 12.04
C GLN A 76 2.34 -17.11 13.16
N PHE A 77 2.80 -15.87 12.90
CA PHE A 77 3.62 -15.12 13.85
C PHE A 77 2.86 -14.03 14.61
N ARG A 78 1.53 -13.98 14.46
CA ARG A 78 0.64 -13.04 15.15
C ARG A 78 1.00 -11.56 14.89
N CYS A 79 1.43 -11.26 13.67
CA CYS A 79 1.65 -9.89 13.21
C CYS A 79 0.35 -9.29 12.67
N ILE A 80 0.20 -7.98 12.79
CA ILE A 80 -0.82 -7.25 12.04
C ILE A 80 -0.33 -6.98 10.61
N LEU A 81 -1.27 -6.80 9.68
CA LEU A 81 -0.97 -6.36 8.33
C LEU A 81 -1.38 -4.91 8.14
N ILE A 82 -0.50 -4.11 7.56
CA ILE A 82 -0.78 -2.73 7.16
C ILE A 82 -0.54 -2.63 5.67
N CYS A 83 -1.53 -2.18 4.91
CA CYS A 83 -1.39 -2.03 3.46
C CYS A 83 -1.68 -0.58 3.05
N ASP A 84 -0.69 0.04 2.40
CA ASP A 84 -0.90 1.30 1.70
C ASP A 84 -1.44 1.01 0.31
N GLU A 85 -2.73 1.30 0.13
CA GLU A 85 -3.49 1.06 -1.09
C GLU A 85 -3.80 2.35 -1.86
N ILE A 86 -2.99 3.38 -1.68
CA ILE A 86 -3.23 4.71 -2.28
C ILE A 86 -3.26 4.70 -3.82
N TYR A 87 -2.72 3.66 -4.45
CA TYR A 87 -2.63 3.52 -5.90
C TYR A 87 -3.56 2.46 -6.51
N THR A 88 -4.53 1.96 -5.75
CA THR A 88 -5.37 0.79 -6.10
C THR A 88 -5.89 0.79 -7.53
N HIS A 89 -6.36 1.92 -8.03
CA HIS A 89 -6.96 2.02 -9.36
C HIS A 89 -6.01 2.53 -10.44
N ILE A 90 -4.73 2.77 -10.10
CA ILE A 90 -3.73 3.17 -11.08
C ILE A 90 -2.90 1.95 -11.45
N VAL A 91 -3.55 1.00 -12.09
CA VAL A 91 -2.97 -0.24 -12.61
C VAL A 91 -3.33 -0.39 -14.08
N TYR A 92 -2.48 -1.06 -14.83
CA TYR A 92 -2.59 -1.21 -16.27
C TYR A 92 -1.98 -2.54 -16.74
N ASN A 93 -1.84 -2.74 -18.05
CA ASN A 93 -1.39 -4.01 -18.64
C ASN A 93 -2.27 -5.21 -18.24
N GLY A 94 -3.58 -4.99 -18.06
CA GLY A 94 -4.52 -6.03 -17.64
C GLY A 94 -4.42 -6.44 -16.16
N ASN A 95 -3.58 -5.80 -15.38
CA ASN A 95 -3.46 -6.06 -13.94
C ASN A 95 -4.65 -5.51 -13.16
N LYS A 96 -4.91 -6.13 -12.02
CA LYS A 96 -5.90 -5.69 -11.03
C LYS A 96 -5.28 -5.75 -9.65
N THR A 97 -5.46 -4.70 -8.89
CA THR A 97 -5.11 -4.70 -7.48
C THR A 97 -6.14 -5.51 -6.71
N LEU A 98 -5.66 -6.32 -5.78
CA LEU A 98 -6.49 -6.94 -4.75
C LEU A 98 -6.38 -6.07 -3.50
N HIS A 99 -7.51 -5.76 -2.89
CA HIS A 99 -7.52 -5.09 -1.61
C HIS A 99 -7.11 -6.04 -0.49
N LEU A 100 -6.50 -5.51 0.55
CA LEU A 100 -6.16 -6.31 1.73
C LEU A 100 -7.39 -7.01 2.29
N SER A 101 -8.54 -6.35 2.30
CA SER A 101 -9.82 -6.91 2.75
C SER A 101 -10.28 -8.17 2.00
N GLU A 102 -9.79 -8.38 0.76
CA GLU A 102 -10.16 -9.53 -0.08
C GLU A 102 -9.32 -10.79 0.21
N VAL A 103 -8.20 -10.64 0.94
CA VAL A 103 -7.22 -11.71 1.15
C VAL A 103 -6.87 -11.92 2.61
N ILE A 104 -7.10 -10.96 3.50
CA ILE A 104 -6.62 -10.94 4.89
C ILE A 104 -7.21 -12.07 5.77
N GLY A 105 -8.36 -12.62 5.41
CA GLY A 105 -9.03 -13.65 6.20
C GLY A 105 -9.36 -13.18 7.61
N ASP A 106 -8.82 -13.86 8.62
CA ASP A 106 -9.00 -13.58 10.04
C ASP A 106 -7.87 -12.77 10.69
N VAL A 107 -6.82 -12.44 9.95
CA VAL A 107 -5.69 -11.63 10.44
C VAL A 107 -6.14 -10.20 10.68
N CYS A 108 -5.68 -9.58 11.77
CA CYS A 108 -5.93 -8.18 12.06
C CYS A 108 -5.13 -7.25 11.12
N GLY A 109 -5.74 -6.16 10.67
CA GLY A 109 -4.99 -5.25 9.79
C GLY A 109 -5.63 -3.91 9.53
N LEU A 110 -4.87 -3.08 8.84
CA LEU A 110 -5.23 -1.72 8.44
C LEU A 110 -4.99 -1.56 6.94
N SER A 111 -5.98 -1.06 6.21
CA SER A 111 -5.82 -0.59 4.83
C SER A 111 -5.87 0.93 4.82
N MET A 112 -4.85 1.55 4.22
CA MET A 112 -4.74 3.01 4.09
C MET A 112 -5.10 3.44 2.69
N ARG A 113 -6.02 4.37 2.56
CA ARG A 113 -6.52 4.89 1.29
C ARG A 113 -6.64 6.41 1.32
N GLY A 114 -6.82 7.00 0.15
CA GLY A 114 -7.03 8.44 0.06
C GLY A 114 -7.26 8.91 -1.38
N ILE A 115 -7.50 10.20 -1.51
CA ILE A 115 -7.83 10.84 -2.79
C ILE A 115 -6.65 11.56 -3.45
N SER A 116 -5.44 11.42 -2.88
CA SER A 116 -4.27 12.16 -3.37
C SER A 116 -3.79 11.73 -4.74
N LYS A 117 -3.99 10.46 -5.12
CA LYS A 117 -3.42 9.84 -6.32
C LYS A 117 -4.46 9.50 -7.37
N GLU A 118 -5.48 8.76 -7.01
CA GLU A 118 -6.55 8.32 -7.92
C GLU A 118 -7.41 9.50 -8.37
N TYR A 119 -7.88 10.27 -7.43
CA TYR A 119 -8.48 11.57 -7.67
C TYR A 119 -7.40 12.63 -7.36
N PRO A 120 -6.74 13.23 -8.37
CA PRO A 120 -5.45 13.88 -8.19
C PRO A 120 -5.56 15.17 -7.37
N TRP A 121 -5.88 15.03 -6.11
CA TRP A 121 -6.07 16.12 -5.17
C TRP A 121 -5.18 15.98 -3.93
N PRO A 122 -3.83 15.92 -4.10
CA PRO A 122 -2.91 15.73 -2.98
C PRO A 122 -2.94 16.89 -1.98
N GLY A 123 -3.27 18.08 -2.43
CA GLY A 123 -3.42 19.29 -1.59
C GLY A 123 -4.62 19.23 -0.64
N SER A 124 -5.58 18.33 -0.85
CA SER A 124 -6.71 18.13 0.07
C SER A 124 -6.29 17.56 1.41
N ARG A 125 -5.13 16.92 1.50
CA ARG A 125 -4.62 16.22 2.70
C ARG A 125 -5.66 15.29 3.33
N CYS A 126 -6.36 14.53 2.50
CA CYS A 126 -7.48 13.70 2.94
C CYS A 126 -7.26 12.23 2.54
N GLY A 127 -7.39 11.36 3.54
CA GLY A 127 -7.35 9.91 3.41
C GLY A 127 -8.13 9.27 4.56
N TRP A 128 -8.23 7.96 4.52
CA TRP A 128 -8.89 7.17 5.57
C TRP A 128 -8.17 5.84 5.77
N VAL A 129 -8.44 5.26 6.92
CA VAL A 129 -7.97 3.92 7.28
C VAL A 129 -9.18 3.02 7.47
N GLU A 130 -9.17 1.89 6.81
CA GLU A 130 -10.10 0.80 7.03
C GLU A 130 -9.49 -0.18 8.04
N VAL A 131 -10.22 -0.45 9.12
CA VAL A 131 -9.79 -1.37 10.17
C VAL A 131 -10.42 -2.74 9.92
N LEU A 132 -9.58 -3.76 9.75
CA LEU A 132 -10.00 -5.12 9.43
C LEU A 132 -9.82 -6.03 10.65
N ASN A 133 -10.86 -6.82 10.96
CA ASN A 133 -10.83 -7.84 12.01
C ASN A 133 -10.50 -7.31 13.43
N ARG A 134 -10.94 -6.10 13.76
CA ARG A 134 -10.63 -5.42 15.03
C ARG A 134 -10.84 -6.30 16.27
N ASP A 135 -11.92 -7.08 16.27
CA ASP A 135 -12.36 -7.83 17.43
C ASP A 135 -11.76 -9.24 17.52
N LYS A 136 -10.88 -9.60 16.59
CA LYS A 136 -10.19 -10.90 16.57
C LYS A 136 -9.02 -10.96 17.56
N ASP A 137 -8.44 -9.82 17.91
CA ASP A 137 -7.36 -9.72 18.89
C ASP A 137 -7.60 -8.52 19.82
N PRO A 138 -7.68 -8.73 21.16
CA PRO A 138 -7.91 -7.64 22.12
C PRO A 138 -6.79 -6.59 22.15
N MET A 139 -5.55 -6.98 21.88
CA MET A 139 -4.42 -6.04 21.83
C MET A 139 -4.54 -5.14 20.59
N PHE A 140 -4.90 -5.71 19.44
CA PHE A 140 -5.18 -4.93 18.25
C PHE A 140 -6.38 -4.00 18.45
N GLY A 141 -7.43 -4.47 19.13
CA GLY A 141 -8.57 -3.62 19.50
C GLY A 141 -8.14 -2.42 20.35
N THR A 142 -7.22 -2.62 21.30
CA THR A 142 -6.64 -1.55 22.14
C THR A 142 -5.78 -0.59 21.32
N TYR A 143 -4.97 -1.11 20.42
CA TYR A 143 -4.18 -0.32 19.48
C TYR A 143 -5.06 0.60 18.62
N VAL A 144 -6.14 0.05 18.04
CA VAL A 144 -7.11 0.83 17.25
C VAL A 144 -7.76 1.94 18.10
N ASN A 145 -8.09 1.64 19.36
CA ASN A 145 -8.61 2.67 20.27
C ASN A 145 -7.58 3.81 20.50
N SER A 146 -6.31 3.48 20.61
CA SER A 146 -5.24 4.46 20.74
C SER A 146 -5.08 5.31 19.48
N LEU A 147 -5.20 4.71 18.29
CA LEU A 147 -5.22 5.45 17.01
C LEU A 147 -6.37 6.45 16.98
N LEU A 148 -7.58 6.02 17.36
CA LEU A 148 -8.75 6.89 17.41
C LEU A 148 -8.60 8.01 18.44
N ALA A 149 -8.00 7.73 19.59
CA ALA A 149 -7.72 8.73 20.61
C ALA A 149 -6.70 9.76 20.10
N SER A 150 -5.62 9.32 19.46
CA SER A 150 -4.63 10.21 18.85
C SER A 150 -5.25 11.11 17.78
N LYS A 151 -6.15 10.55 16.96
CA LYS A 151 -6.85 11.33 15.93
C LYS A 151 -7.73 12.43 16.53
N ARG A 152 -8.28 12.23 17.71
CA ARG A 152 -9.07 13.26 18.44
C ARG A 152 -8.25 14.44 18.94
N LEU A 153 -6.91 14.30 18.97
CA LEU A 153 -6.01 15.42 19.32
C LEU A 153 -5.83 16.40 18.15
N GLU A 154 -6.25 16.03 16.96
CA GLU A 154 -6.26 16.92 15.81
C GLU A 154 -7.37 17.96 15.99
N VAL A 155 -6.99 19.20 16.23
CA VAL A 155 -7.93 20.29 16.54
C VAL A 155 -8.76 20.71 15.32
N CYS A 156 -8.11 20.71 14.12
CA CYS A 156 -8.74 21.14 12.87
C CYS A 156 -8.42 20.14 11.77
N SER A 157 -9.44 19.47 11.29
CA SER A 157 -9.31 18.48 10.21
C SER A 157 -9.74 19.08 8.87
N THR A 158 -9.40 18.45 7.76
CA THR A 158 -9.76 18.88 6.40
C THR A 158 -11.24 18.57 6.11
N THR A 159 -12.14 19.23 6.78
CA THR A 159 -13.59 18.92 6.76
C THR A 159 -14.18 18.98 5.35
N MET A 160 -13.89 20.02 4.56
CA MET A 160 -14.45 20.15 3.22
C MET A 160 -14.02 19.01 2.27
N PRO A 161 -12.74 18.63 2.17
CA PRO A 161 -12.35 17.45 1.43
C PRO A 161 -13.06 16.17 1.89
N GLN A 162 -13.13 15.94 3.21
CA GLN A 162 -13.80 14.74 3.75
C GLN A 162 -15.27 14.67 3.34
N MET A 163 -16.01 15.78 3.41
CA MET A 163 -17.41 15.86 2.98
C MET A 163 -17.57 15.68 1.46
N SER A 164 -16.54 15.94 0.68
CA SER A 164 -16.57 15.79 -0.78
C SER A 164 -16.36 14.35 -1.24
N ILE A 165 -15.66 13.52 -0.45
CA ILE A 165 -15.31 12.14 -0.82
C ILE A 165 -16.53 11.31 -1.26
N PRO A 166 -17.65 11.23 -0.50
CA PRO A 166 -18.79 10.42 -0.90
C PRO A 166 -19.39 10.84 -2.25
N ARG A 167 -19.34 12.13 -2.57
CA ARG A 167 -19.82 12.66 -3.86
C ARG A 167 -18.87 12.33 -5.00
N VAL A 168 -17.57 12.41 -4.75
CA VAL A 168 -16.53 12.08 -5.76
C VAL A 168 -16.57 10.59 -6.09
N VAL A 169 -16.50 9.73 -5.08
CA VAL A 169 -16.45 8.28 -5.27
C VAL A 169 -17.78 7.73 -5.77
N GLY A 170 -18.90 8.32 -5.36
CA GLY A 170 -20.25 7.94 -5.80
C GLY A 170 -20.68 8.54 -7.13
N ASP A 171 -19.89 9.40 -7.78
CA ASP A 171 -20.23 10.00 -9.08
C ASP A 171 -20.12 8.96 -10.19
N SER A 172 -21.14 8.89 -11.04
CA SER A 172 -21.19 7.94 -12.17
C SER A 172 -20.04 8.10 -13.18
N ARG A 173 -19.38 9.25 -13.20
CA ARG A 173 -18.21 9.56 -14.04
C ARG A 173 -16.91 9.04 -13.44
N TYR A 174 -16.88 8.75 -12.14
CA TYR A 174 -15.65 8.38 -11.44
C TYR A 174 -14.96 7.13 -12.03
N PRO A 175 -15.66 6.06 -12.38
CA PRO A 175 -15.03 4.90 -13.04
C PRO A 175 -14.41 5.22 -14.40
N ALA A 176 -15.00 6.13 -15.18
CA ALA A 176 -14.41 6.58 -16.45
C ALA A 176 -13.14 7.39 -16.21
N HIS A 177 -13.18 8.33 -15.27
CA HIS A 177 -12.02 9.10 -14.85
C HIS A 177 -10.83 8.20 -14.42
N LEU A 178 -11.08 7.15 -13.62
CA LEU A 178 -10.03 6.23 -13.20
C LEU A 178 -9.39 5.50 -14.39
N ARG A 179 -10.20 5.03 -15.35
CA ARG A 179 -9.69 4.37 -16.56
C ARG A 179 -8.86 5.31 -17.43
N GLU A 180 -9.32 6.56 -17.63
CA GLU A 180 -8.60 7.56 -18.40
C GLU A 180 -7.24 7.88 -17.76
N ARG A 181 -7.19 8.03 -16.46
CA ARG A 181 -5.94 8.24 -15.73
C ARG A 181 -4.99 7.05 -15.85
N ALA A 182 -5.49 5.83 -15.64
CA ALA A 182 -4.68 4.63 -15.80
C ALA A 182 -4.08 4.55 -17.21
N ALA A 183 -4.86 4.84 -18.25
CA ALA A 183 -4.39 4.84 -19.63
C ALA A 183 -3.28 5.88 -19.91
N ILE A 184 -3.36 7.07 -19.29
CA ILE A 184 -2.30 8.09 -19.40
C ILE A 184 -1.00 7.57 -18.77
N PHE A 185 -1.06 6.94 -17.59
CA PHE A 185 0.12 6.38 -16.94
C PHE A 185 0.67 5.18 -17.71
N GLU A 186 -0.19 4.31 -18.23
CA GLU A 186 0.20 3.18 -19.07
C GLU A 186 1.00 3.63 -20.29
N ALA A 187 0.52 4.64 -21.00
CA ALA A 187 1.21 5.19 -22.17
C ALA A 187 2.60 5.74 -21.81
N ARG A 188 2.70 6.50 -20.72
CA ARG A 188 4.00 7.04 -20.25
C ARG A 188 4.96 5.95 -19.79
N ALA A 189 4.42 4.95 -19.07
CA ALA A 189 5.22 3.82 -18.60
C ALA A 189 5.75 2.97 -19.78
N GLN A 190 4.94 2.78 -20.82
CA GLN A 190 5.37 2.09 -22.03
C GLN A 190 6.46 2.87 -22.76
N GLU A 191 6.31 4.18 -22.94
CA GLU A 191 7.30 5.04 -23.56
C GLU A 191 8.63 5.00 -22.80
N ALA A 192 8.61 5.11 -21.49
CA ALA A 192 9.80 5.03 -20.65
C ALA A 192 10.46 3.64 -20.73
N TYR A 193 9.65 2.56 -20.69
CA TYR A 193 10.14 1.19 -20.82
C TYR A 193 10.83 0.97 -22.17
N ASP A 194 10.22 1.39 -23.27
CA ASP A 194 10.77 1.25 -24.62
C ASP A 194 12.08 2.04 -24.78
N ALA A 195 12.15 3.24 -24.19
CA ALA A 195 13.35 4.06 -24.25
C ALA A 195 14.52 3.46 -23.44
N LEU A 196 14.25 2.86 -22.29
CA LEU A 196 15.28 2.36 -21.38
C LEU A 196 15.71 0.93 -21.68
N SER A 197 14.81 0.07 -22.17
CA SER A 197 15.07 -1.36 -22.39
C SER A 197 16.14 -1.64 -23.46
N GLY A 198 16.39 -0.70 -24.36
CA GLY A 198 17.42 -0.79 -25.39
C GLY A 198 18.81 -0.32 -24.96
N ILE A 199 18.98 0.19 -23.73
CA ILE A 199 20.25 0.77 -23.29
C ILE A 199 21.14 -0.35 -22.69
N PRO A 200 22.37 -0.57 -23.23
CA PRO A 200 23.27 -1.56 -22.68
C PRO A 200 23.59 -1.32 -21.19
N GLY A 201 23.48 -2.37 -20.39
CA GLY A 201 23.75 -2.29 -18.95
C GLY A 201 22.58 -1.75 -18.10
N VAL A 202 21.45 -1.46 -18.70
CA VAL A 202 20.22 -1.06 -18.02
C VAL A 202 19.26 -2.24 -18.00
N THR A 203 18.77 -2.60 -16.81
CA THR A 203 17.69 -3.58 -16.62
C THR A 203 16.44 -2.84 -16.17
N VAL A 204 15.35 -3.01 -16.89
CA VAL A 204 14.05 -2.44 -16.54
C VAL A 204 12.98 -3.50 -16.55
N ASN A 205 12.08 -3.46 -15.59
CA ASN A 205 10.89 -4.29 -15.55
C ASN A 205 9.71 -3.50 -16.10
N LYS A 206 8.83 -4.19 -16.83
CA LYS A 206 7.59 -3.56 -17.30
C LYS A 206 6.66 -3.33 -16.11
N PRO A 207 6.34 -2.09 -15.76
CA PRO A 207 5.52 -1.83 -14.58
C PRO A 207 4.08 -2.32 -14.79
N ALA A 208 3.46 -2.79 -13.72
CA ALA A 208 2.07 -3.26 -13.71
C ALA A 208 1.11 -2.19 -13.15
N GLY A 209 1.62 -1.22 -12.42
CA GLY A 209 0.91 -0.09 -11.86
C GLY A 209 1.77 1.17 -11.83
N LEU A 210 1.31 2.22 -11.14
CA LEU A 210 1.97 3.50 -11.12
C LEU A 210 3.41 3.38 -10.60
N SER A 211 4.35 3.74 -11.47
CA SER A 211 5.68 4.16 -11.08
C SER A 211 5.65 5.66 -10.83
N THR A 212 5.96 6.09 -9.63
CA THR A 212 6.16 7.51 -9.32
C THR A 212 7.57 7.89 -9.71
N SER A 213 7.84 8.05 -10.98
CA SER A 213 8.98 8.87 -11.38
C SER A 213 8.54 10.31 -11.51
N PRO A 214 9.39 11.25 -11.08
CA PRO A 214 9.07 12.67 -11.07
C PRO A 214 8.79 13.22 -12.47
#